data_af810393e2dd26ceaf77ff7abac295f5
#
_entry.id   af810393e2dd26ceaf77ff7abac295f5
#
_cell.length_a   1.000
_cell.length_b   1.000
_cell.length_c   1.000
_cell.angle_alpha   90.00
_cell.angle_beta   90.00
_cell.angle_gamma   90.00
#
_symmetry.space_group_name_H-M   'P 1'
#
loop_
_entity.id
_entity.type
_entity.pdbx_description
1 polymer ?
#
loop_
_entity_poly.entity_id
_entity_poly.type
_entity_poly.pdbx_seq_one_letter_code
_entity_poly.pdbx_strand_id
1 'polypeptide(L)'
;MAEQRERTFIMVKPDGVQRGLVGEILQRFEKKGFKLVALKFVWPSEELLQKHYSDLSSRPFFPGLVKYMSSGPVVPMVWEGLNVVKTGRQMLGATNPADSLPGTIRGDLCIQVGRNIIHGSDSVESANKEIALWFTEKEVVGWTPAAENWV
;
A
#
# COMPACT_ATOMS: atom_id res chain seq x y z
N MET A 1 18.77 13.20 2.56
CA MET A 1 18.32 13.88 3.77
C MET A 1 17.34 12.98 4.51
N ALA A 2 17.25 13.11 5.83
CA ALA A 2 16.44 12.22 6.66
C ALA A 2 14.97 12.19 6.24
N GLU A 3 14.41 13.36 5.91
CA GLU A 3 13.01 13.47 5.50
C GLU A 3 12.70 12.70 4.19
N GLN A 4 13.70 12.59 3.30
CA GLN A 4 13.54 11.85 2.04
C GLN A 4 13.61 10.33 2.24
N ARG A 5 13.93 9.89 3.45
CA ARG A 5 14.01 8.46 3.79
C ARG A 5 12.77 7.96 4.51
N GLU A 6 11.76 8.79 4.66
CA GLU A 6 10.48 8.32 5.17
C GLU A 6 9.94 7.26 4.22
N ARG A 7 9.41 6.18 4.78
CA ARG A 7 8.90 5.04 4.01
C ARG A 7 7.45 4.78 4.34
N THR A 8 6.70 4.33 3.36
CA THR A 8 5.31 3.90 3.56
C THR A 8 5.12 2.51 2.99
N PHE A 9 4.15 1.80 3.56
CA PHE A 9 3.74 0.49 3.07
C PHE A 9 2.48 0.66 2.23
N ILE A 10 2.54 0.26 0.97
CA ILE A 10 1.42 0.29 0.03
C ILE A 10 1.20 -1.13 -0.45
N MET A 11 -0.05 -1.58 -0.49
CA MET A 11 -0.34 -2.94 -0.95
C MET A 11 -1.53 -2.95 -1.88
N VAL A 12 -1.34 -3.54 -3.07
CA VAL A 12 -2.45 -3.81 -3.98
C VAL A 12 -3.19 -5.03 -3.46
N LYS A 13 -4.48 -4.87 -3.18
CA LYS A 13 -5.34 -5.91 -2.64
C LYS A 13 -5.72 -6.93 -3.72
N PRO A 14 -6.31 -8.09 -3.34
CA PRO A 14 -6.63 -9.12 -4.33
C PRO A 14 -7.51 -8.63 -5.48
N ASP A 15 -8.46 -7.75 -5.22
CA ASP A 15 -9.33 -7.20 -6.27
C ASP A 15 -8.55 -6.32 -7.25
N GLY A 16 -7.58 -5.54 -6.77
CA GLY A 16 -6.71 -4.75 -7.65
C GLY A 16 -5.84 -5.63 -8.54
N VAL A 17 -5.34 -6.74 -8.01
CA VAL A 17 -4.58 -7.71 -8.80
C VAL A 17 -5.47 -8.37 -9.85
N GLN A 18 -6.65 -8.85 -9.45
CA GLN A 18 -7.59 -9.51 -10.35
C GLN A 18 -8.06 -8.60 -11.48
N ARG A 19 -8.20 -7.30 -11.20
CA ARG A 19 -8.61 -6.31 -12.19
C ARG A 19 -7.47 -5.81 -13.08
N GLY A 20 -6.24 -6.28 -12.86
CA GLY A 20 -5.10 -5.89 -13.69
C GLY A 20 -4.63 -4.46 -13.44
N LEU A 21 -4.76 -3.94 -12.22
CA LEU A 21 -4.46 -2.55 -11.89
C LEU A 21 -3.08 -2.34 -11.26
N VAL A 22 -2.27 -3.39 -11.12
CA VAL A 22 -0.95 -3.30 -10.48
C VAL A 22 -0.06 -2.27 -11.20
N GLY A 23 0.02 -2.37 -12.52
CA GLY A 23 0.86 -1.46 -13.32
C GLY A 23 0.42 0.01 -13.21
N GLU A 24 -0.89 0.26 -13.24
CA GLU A 24 -1.45 1.62 -13.09
C GLU A 24 -1.07 2.23 -11.75
N ILE A 25 -1.19 1.46 -10.68
CA ILE A 25 -0.87 1.92 -9.32
C ILE A 25 0.63 2.22 -9.20
N LEU A 26 1.49 1.29 -9.64
CA LEU A 26 2.94 1.48 -9.65
C LEU A 26 3.32 2.75 -10.41
N GLN A 27 2.74 2.95 -11.57
CA GLN A 27 3.03 4.09 -12.43
C GLN A 27 2.70 5.42 -11.74
N ARG A 28 1.60 5.47 -10.99
CA ARG A 28 1.21 6.69 -10.28
C ARG A 28 2.24 7.09 -9.23
N PHE A 29 2.76 6.13 -8.46
CA PHE A 29 3.78 6.39 -7.46
C PHE A 29 5.12 6.78 -8.10
N GLU A 30 5.52 6.10 -9.18
CA GLU A 30 6.73 6.43 -9.90
C GLU A 30 6.67 7.81 -10.55
N LYS A 31 5.55 8.15 -11.17
CA LYS A 31 5.35 9.48 -11.79
C LYS A 31 5.37 10.60 -10.77
N LYS A 32 4.88 10.35 -9.56
CA LYS A 32 4.91 11.34 -8.48
C LYS A 32 6.34 11.66 -8.06
N GLY A 33 7.27 10.72 -8.23
CA GLY A 33 8.67 10.91 -7.89
C GLY A 33 9.13 10.12 -6.68
N PHE A 34 8.28 9.26 -6.12
CA PHE A 34 8.68 8.40 -5.00
C PHE A 34 9.57 7.26 -5.48
N LYS A 35 10.40 6.75 -4.57
CA LYS A 35 11.36 5.70 -4.87
C LYS A 35 10.84 4.35 -4.38
N LEU A 36 10.76 3.38 -5.29
CA LEU A 36 10.40 2.00 -4.94
C LEU A 36 11.63 1.32 -4.32
N VAL A 37 11.49 0.82 -3.10
CA VAL A 37 12.59 0.14 -2.40
C VAL A 37 12.28 -1.32 -2.09
N ALA A 38 11.04 -1.75 -2.19
CA ALA A 38 10.67 -3.16 -2.05
C ALA A 38 9.33 -3.43 -2.73
N LEU A 39 9.22 -4.62 -3.30
CA LEU A 39 7.99 -5.08 -3.93
C LEU A 39 8.05 -6.60 -4.01
N LYS A 40 6.93 -7.26 -3.76
CA LYS A 40 6.82 -8.68 -4.03
C LYS A 40 5.39 -9.06 -4.39
N PHE A 41 5.23 -10.23 -4.98
CA PHE A 41 3.95 -10.77 -5.38
C PHE A 41 3.72 -12.04 -4.57
N VAL A 42 2.77 -12.01 -3.64
CA VAL A 42 2.58 -13.10 -2.68
C VAL A 42 1.10 -13.39 -2.48
N TRP A 43 0.81 -14.64 -2.18
CA TRP A 43 -0.51 -15.06 -1.71
C TRP A 43 -0.42 -15.13 -0.19
N PRO A 44 -0.96 -14.14 0.56
CA PRO A 44 -0.72 -14.08 2.00
C PRO A 44 -1.47 -15.18 2.74
N SER A 45 -0.86 -15.64 3.84
CA SER A 45 -1.53 -16.57 4.75
C SER A 45 -2.53 -15.82 5.62
N GLU A 46 -3.52 -16.54 6.14
CA GLU A 46 -4.46 -15.96 7.09
C GLU A 46 -3.74 -15.48 8.36
N GLU A 47 -2.72 -16.21 8.80
CA GLU A 47 -1.93 -15.85 9.97
C GLU A 47 -1.25 -14.48 9.80
N LEU A 48 -0.64 -14.24 8.64
CA LEU A 48 -0.01 -12.94 8.34
C LEU A 48 -1.06 -11.83 8.34
N LEU A 49 -2.21 -12.08 7.74
CA LEU A 49 -3.30 -11.09 7.67
C LEU A 49 -3.90 -10.81 9.05
N GLN A 50 -4.01 -11.81 9.92
CA GLN A 50 -4.45 -11.61 11.29
C GLN A 50 -3.51 -10.68 12.05
N LYS A 51 -2.21 -10.80 11.82
CA LYS A 51 -1.21 -9.89 12.40
C LYS A 51 -1.32 -8.49 11.81
N HIS A 52 -1.47 -8.40 10.49
CA HIS A 52 -1.57 -7.12 9.79
C HIS A 52 -2.80 -6.32 10.26
N TYR A 53 -3.93 -6.99 10.44
CA TYR A 53 -5.18 -6.37 10.87
C TYR A 53 -5.48 -6.58 12.37
N SER A 54 -4.45 -6.84 13.19
CA SER A 54 -4.64 -7.15 14.61
C SER A 54 -5.45 -6.11 15.38
N ASP A 55 -5.33 -4.84 15.02
CA ASP A 55 -6.08 -3.75 15.64
C ASP A 55 -7.60 -3.86 15.40
N LEU A 56 -8.00 -4.64 14.41
CA LEU A 56 -9.40 -4.84 14.02
C LEU A 56 -9.93 -6.20 14.49
N SER A 57 -9.15 -6.97 15.25
CA SER A 57 -9.47 -8.36 15.61
C SER A 57 -10.78 -8.53 16.38
N SER A 58 -11.23 -7.50 17.11
CA SER A 58 -12.50 -7.51 17.86
C SER A 58 -13.70 -7.08 17.00
N ARG A 59 -13.49 -6.62 15.78
CA ARG A 59 -14.57 -6.12 14.94
C ARG A 59 -15.33 -7.28 14.28
N PRO A 60 -16.67 -7.19 14.13
CA PRO A 60 -17.45 -8.25 13.49
C PRO A 60 -17.04 -8.57 12.06
N PHE A 61 -16.51 -7.61 11.32
CA PHE A 61 -16.09 -7.80 9.93
C PHE A 61 -14.71 -8.45 9.81
N PHE A 62 -13.97 -8.64 10.90
CA PHE A 62 -12.59 -9.13 10.87
C PHE A 62 -12.44 -10.48 10.16
N PRO A 63 -13.23 -11.52 10.46
CA PRO A 63 -13.09 -12.80 9.75
C PRO A 63 -13.31 -12.67 8.24
N GLY A 64 -14.28 -11.89 7.83
CA GLY A 64 -14.56 -11.64 6.41
C GLY A 64 -13.43 -10.91 5.72
N LEU A 65 -12.82 -9.93 6.41
CA LEU A 65 -11.68 -9.18 5.89
C LEU A 65 -10.47 -10.09 5.67
N VAL A 66 -10.15 -10.94 6.64
CA VAL A 66 -9.04 -11.90 6.53
C VAL A 66 -9.31 -12.87 5.37
N LYS A 67 -10.52 -13.38 5.27
CA LYS A 67 -10.91 -14.30 4.19
C LYS A 67 -10.76 -13.63 2.80
N TYR A 68 -11.25 -12.40 2.67
CA TYR A 68 -11.15 -11.64 1.43
C TYR A 68 -9.68 -11.40 1.06
N MET A 69 -8.87 -10.94 2.00
CA MET A 69 -7.47 -10.62 1.73
C MET A 69 -6.61 -11.86 1.45
N SER A 70 -7.03 -13.05 1.90
CA SER A 70 -6.35 -14.31 1.63
C SER A 70 -6.90 -15.03 0.41
N SER A 71 -7.86 -14.44 -0.31
CA SER A 71 -8.54 -15.10 -1.44
C SER A 71 -7.75 -15.08 -2.74
N GLY A 72 -6.64 -14.37 -2.79
CA GLY A 72 -5.79 -14.28 -3.98
C GLY A 72 -4.48 -13.59 -3.68
N PRO A 73 -3.59 -13.49 -4.68
CA PRO A 73 -2.32 -12.81 -4.49
C PRO A 73 -2.49 -11.31 -4.29
N VAL A 74 -1.54 -10.71 -3.59
CA VAL A 74 -1.45 -9.27 -3.33
C VAL A 74 -0.06 -8.78 -3.73
N VAL A 75 0.10 -7.46 -3.83
CA VAL A 75 1.40 -6.85 -4.16
C VAL A 75 1.77 -5.85 -3.05
N PRO A 76 2.45 -6.31 -1.99
CA PRO A 76 3.00 -5.39 -1.00
C PRO A 76 4.22 -4.66 -1.56
N MET A 77 4.32 -3.36 -1.22
CA MET A 77 5.37 -2.48 -1.72
C MET A 77 5.84 -1.55 -0.60
N VAL A 78 7.08 -1.09 -0.71
CA VAL A 78 7.60 -0.03 0.14
C VAL A 78 8.07 1.11 -0.76
N TRP A 79 7.53 2.29 -0.53
CA TRP A 79 7.90 3.52 -1.24
C TRP A 79 8.57 4.47 -0.27
N GLU A 80 9.60 5.17 -0.75
CA GLU A 80 10.40 6.08 0.05
C GLU A 80 10.38 7.47 -0.57
N GLY A 81 10.30 8.50 0.27
CA GLY A 81 10.36 9.88 -0.17
C GLY A 81 9.87 10.86 0.89
N LEU A 82 10.02 12.15 0.60
CA LEU A 82 9.58 13.22 1.48
C LEU A 82 8.07 13.17 1.67
N ASN A 83 7.62 13.08 2.94
CA ASN A 83 6.20 13.03 3.29
C ASN A 83 5.42 11.91 2.61
N VAL A 84 6.07 10.80 2.28
CA VAL A 84 5.46 9.74 1.47
C VAL A 84 4.24 9.11 2.15
N VAL A 85 4.18 9.04 3.48
CA VAL A 85 3.02 8.48 4.18
C VAL A 85 1.78 9.33 3.92
N LYS A 86 1.87 10.63 4.21
CA LYS A 86 0.75 11.56 4.02
C LYS A 86 0.37 11.69 2.55
N THR A 87 1.35 11.91 1.69
CA THR A 87 1.10 12.08 0.26
C THR A 87 0.59 10.78 -0.35
N GLY A 88 1.11 9.64 0.06
CA GLY A 88 0.61 8.34 -0.38
C GLY A 88 -0.87 8.17 -0.06
N ARG A 89 -1.29 8.52 1.15
CA ARG A 89 -2.71 8.48 1.54
C ARG A 89 -3.56 9.41 0.68
N GLN A 90 -3.07 10.60 0.37
CA GLN A 90 -3.77 11.54 -0.50
C GLN A 90 -3.91 10.99 -1.91
N MET A 91 -2.90 10.29 -2.41
CA MET A 91 -2.93 9.65 -3.73
C MET A 91 -3.94 8.51 -3.79
N LEU A 92 -4.09 7.76 -2.69
CA LEU A 92 -5.07 6.68 -2.62
C LEU A 92 -6.51 7.19 -2.65
N GLY A 93 -6.77 8.29 -1.96
CA GLY A 93 -8.10 8.81 -1.73
C GLY A 93 -8.69 8.33 -0.41
N ALA A 94 -9.96 8.62 -0.17
CA ALA A 94 -10.67 8.19 1.03
C ALA A 94 -10.87 6.67 1.02
N THR A 95 -11.01 6.09 2.21
CA THR A 95 -11.26 4.66 2.36
C THR A 95 -12.49 4.21 1.59
N ASN A 96 -13.55 5.03 1.63
CA ASN A 96 -14.74 4.80 0.82
C ASN A 96 -14.57 5.47 -0.54
N PRO A 97 -14.60 4.72 -1.66
CA PRO A 97 -14.49 5.31 -2.99
C PRO A 97 -15.53 6.39 -3.29
N ALA A 98 -16.72 6.31 -2.70
CA ALA A 98 -17.76 7.32 -2.88
C ALA A 98 -17.34 8.70 -2.38
N ASP A 99 -16.43 8.74 -1.39
CA ASP A 99 -15.91 9.98 -0.81
C ASP A 99 -14.57 10.38 -1.41
N SER A 100 -14.07 9.62 -2.37
CA SER A 100 -12.76 9.85 -3.00
C SER A 100 -12.91 10.78 -4.19
N LEU A 101 -12.03 11.79 -4.26
CA LEU A 101 -12.04 12.75 -5.36
C LEU A 101 -11.49 12.12 -6.65
N PRO A 102 -11.98 12.56 -7.81
CA PRO A 102 -11.34 12.23 -9.09
C PRO A 102 -9.86 12.62 -9.05
N GLY A 103 -9.02 11.82 -9.68
CA GLY A 103 -7.57 11.98 -9.64
C GLY A 103 -6.90 11.12 -8.60
N THR A 104 -7.63 10.70 -7.56
CA THR A 104 -7.12 9.71 -6.60
C THR A 104 -7.30 8.31 -7.16
N ILE A 105 -6.53 7.36 -6.64
CA ILE A 105 -6.58 5.96 -7.10
C ILE A 105 -7.99 5.40 -6.91
N ARG A 106 -8.56 5.55 -5.71
CA ARG A 106 -9.90 5.03 -5.43
C ARG A 106 -10.99 5.82 -6.15
N GLY A 107 -10.81 7.14 -6.27
CA GLY A 107 -11.76 7.97 -6.99
C GLY A 107 -11.87 7.63 -8.46
N ASP A 108 -10.75 7.26 -9.08
CA ASP A 108 -10.72 6.92 -10.51
C ASP A 108 -11.08 5.45 -10.78
N LEU A 109 -10.76 4.53 -9.85
CA LEU A 109 -10.73 3.10 -10.15
C LEU A 109 -11.69 2.25 -9.32
N CYS A 110 -12.34 2.83 -8.31
CA CYS A 110 -13.18 2.06 -7.37
C CYS A 110 -14.58 2.62 -7.25
N ILE A 111 -15.52 1.73 -6.88
CA ILE A 111 -16.93 2.07 -6.68
C ILE A 111 -17.39 1.76 -5.25
N GLN A 112 -16.93 0.64 -4.68
CA GLN A 112 -17.41 0.12 -3.39
C GLN A 112 -16.29 0.05 -2.36
N VAL A 113 -16.61 0.33 -1.10
CA VAL A 113 -15.64 0.29 0.01
C VAL A 113 -15.08 -1.13 0.23
N GLY A 114 -15.88 -2.15 0.04
CA GLY A 114 -15.42 -3.55 0.18
C GLY A 114 -14.50 -4.03 -0.93
N ARG A 115 -14.34 -3.26 -1.99
CA ARG A 115 -13.47 -3.56 -3.14
C ARG A 115 -12.73 -2.29 -3.53
N ASN A 116 -11.89 -1.77 -2.60
CA ASN A 116 -11.19 -0.49 -2.79
C ASN A 116 -9.73 -0.64 -3.19
N ILE A 117 -9.33 -1.78 -3.68
CA ILE A 117 -8.12 -2.19 -4.43
C ILE A 117 -6.77 -1.98 -3.76
N ILE A 118 -6.64 -1.10 -2.78
CA ILE A 118 -5.32 -0.69 -2.30
C ILE A 118 -5.35 -0.36 -0.81
N HIS A 119 -4.22 -0.61 -0.13
CA HIS A 119 -3.98 -0.26 1.26
C HIS A 119 -2.77 0.66 1.32
N GLY A 120 -2.82 1.65 2.21
CA GLY A 120 -1.68 2.51 2.53
C GLY A 120 -1.61 2.77 4.02
N SER A 121 -0.41 2.84 4.56
CA SER A 121 -0.19 3.12 5.98
C SER A 121 -0.74 4.50 6.34
N ASP A 122 -1.29 4.62 7.55
CA ASP A 122 -1.92 5.85 8.02
C ASP A 122 -0.99 6.76 8.84
N SER A 123 0.20 6.25 9.20
CA SER A 123 1.20 7.00 9.95
C SER A 123 2.59 6.40 9.70
N VAL A 124 3.63 7.15 10.06
CA VAL A 124 5.01 6.65 9.99
C VAL A 124 5.18 5.42 10.89
N GLU A 125 4.59 5.45 12.08
CA GLU A 125 4.64 4.33 13.02
C GLU A 125 3.99 3.08 12.43
N SER A 126 2.79 3.21 11.89
CA SER A 126 2.09 2.11 11.22
C SER A 126 2.88 1.60 10.02
N ALA A 127 3.47 2.50 9.24
CA ALA A 127 4.29 2.13 8.09
C ALA A 127 5.47 1.27 8.49
N ASN A 128 6.22 1.67 9.49
CA ASN A 128 7.38 0.92 9.97
C ASN A 128 6.98 -0.47 10.47
N LYS A 129 5.87 -0.57 11.17
CA LYS A 129 5.34 -1.82 11.70
C LYS A 129 4.90 -2.76 10.57
N GLU A 130 4.18 -2.23 9.59
CA GLU A 130 3.71 -3.01 8.44
C GLU A 130 4.86 -3.47 7.56
N ILE A 131 5.85 -2.62 7.33
CA ILE A 131 7.05 -2.97 6.56
C ILE A 131 7.78 -4.14 7.25
N ALA A 132 7.98 -4.06 8.56
CA ALA A 132 8.67 -5.11 9.32
C ALA A 132 7.90 -6.44 9.29
N LEU A 133 6.56 -6.38 9.20
CA LEU A 133 5.72 -7.57 9.14
C LEU A 133 5.80 -8.27 7.77
N TRP A 134 5.84 -7.50 6.68
CA TRP A 134 5.76 -8.04 5.32
C TRP A 134 7.11 -8.27 4.65
N PHE A 135 8.15 -7.56 5.09
CA PHE A 135 9.48 -7.60 4.46
C PHE A 135 10.58 -7.84 5.48
N THR A 136 11.59 -8.59 5.08
CA THR A 136 12.85 -8.67 5.83
C THR A 136 13.71 -7.47 5.45
N GLU A 137 14.71 -7.16 6.27
CA GLU A 137 15.64 -6.05 5.98
C GLU A 137 16.35 -6.24 4.63
N LYS A 138 16.65 -7.48 4.26
CA LYS A 138 17.32 -7.79 3.00
C LYS A 138 16.43 -7.57 1.77
N GLU A 139 15.13 -7.61 1.96
CA GLU A 139 14.17 -7.39 0.87
C GLU A 139 13.94 -5.91 0.56
N VAL A 140 14.39 -5.01 1.43
CA VAL A 140 14.29 -3.57 1.24
C VAL A 140 15.63 -3.05 0.73
N VAL A 141 15.64 -2.55 -0.51
CA VAL A 141 16.86 -2.17 -1.21
C VAL A 141 17.16 -0.69 -1.04
N GLY A 142 18.33 -0.38 -0.49
CA GLY A 142 18.84 0.99 -0.47
C GLY A 142 19.57 1.30 -1.78
N TRP A 143 19.05 2.28 -2.54
CA TRP A 143 19.64 2.66 -3.83
C TRP A 143 19.31 4.12 -4.14
N THR A 144 20.05 4.70 -5.07
CA THR A 144 19.87 6.09 -5.47
C THR A 144 19.51 6.14 -6.95
N PRO A 145 18.27 6.55 -7.28
CA PRO A 145 17.88 6.71 -8.69
C PRO A 145 18.62 7.88 -9.35
N ALA A 146 18.83 7.76 -10.65
CA ALA A 146 19.49 8.82 -11.43
C ALA A 146 18.77 10.17 -11.33
N ALA A 147 17.45 10.13 -11.13
CA ALA A 147 16.63 11.33 -11.06
C ALA A 147 16.43 11.87 -9.63
N GLU A 148 17.13 11.31 -8.63
CA GLU A 148 16.88 11.66 -7.20
C GLU A 148 16.96 13.16 -6.94
N ASN A 149 17.92 13.84 -7.56
CA ASN A 149 18.12 15.29 -7.36
C ASN A 149 17.14 16.16 -8.16
N TRP A 150 16.24 15.54 -8.93
CA TRP A 150 15.30 16.25 -9.79
C TRP A 150 13.85 16.20 -9.30
N VAL A 151 13.62 15.60 -8.15
CA VAL A 151 12.28 15.44 -7.57
C VAL A 151 12.13 16.09 -6.20
#